data_9416c23a56ebd41b0b9a74f53c4cd745
#
_entry.id   9416c23a56ebd41b0b9a74f53c4cd745
#
_cell.length_a   1.000
_cell.length_b   1.000
_cell.length_c   1.000
_cell.angle_alpha   90.00
_cell.angle_beta   90.00
_cell.angle_gamma   90.00
#
_symmetry.space_group_name_H-M   'P 1'
#
loop_
_entity.id
_entity.type
_entity.pdbx_description
1 polymer ?
#
loop_
_entity_poly.entity_id
_entity_poly.type
_entity_poly.pdbx_seq_one_letter_code
_entity_poly.pdbx_strand_id
1 'polypeptide(L)'
;TGDNDGGTSMRVFGTMLSWMQEKTKPVFVVATANNIARLPPELLRRGRFDEIFFLDLPTAVERREIFQVHIKKRKRDPAGYEFDKLVAASEGYVGAEIEQAVIEAMYIAFNDQKKPGREFTTEDVLAALHKLVPMCRSQRETIQGLREWLAEGRAQSASFPEAKQAEESFVQVPLEPQHGG
;
A
#
# COMPACT_ATOMS: atom_id res chain seq x y z
N THR A 1 8.06 25.20 21.73
CA THR A 1 6.64 25.33 21.38
C THR A 1 6.11 24.07 20.70
N GLY A 2 6.17 22.91 21.38
CA GLY A 2 5.78 21.61 20.84
C GLY A 2 4.96 20.72 21.78
N ASP A 3 4.70 21.17 23.01
CA ASP A 3 4.12 20.30 24.06
C ASP A 3 2.59 20.34 24.20
N ASN A 4 1.91 21.24 23.48
CA ASN A 4 0.45 21.41 23.62
C ASN A 4 -0.38 20.46 22.72
N ASP A 5 0.23 19.82 21.72
CA ASP A 5 -0.48 18.98 20.75
C ASP A 5 -0.76 17.55 21.29
N GLY A 6 0.10 17.04 22.17
CA GLY A 6 -0.08 15.75 22.82
C GLY A 6 -1.28 15.67 23.75
N GLY A 7 -1.54 16.74 24.51
CA GLY A 7 -2.66 16.83 25.43
C GLY A 7 -4.02 16.90 24.75
N THR A 8 -4.09 17.62 23.63
CA THR A 8 -5.31 17.72 22.82
C THR A 8 -5.64 16.40 22.15
N SER A 9 -4.66 15.76 21.55
CA SER A 9 -4.82 14.44 20.90
C SER A 9 -5.27 13.36 21.89
N MET A 10 -4.72 13.34 23.10
CA MET A 10 -5.11 12.38 24.15
C MET A 10 -6.57 12.58 24.60
N ARG A 11 -7.04 13.84 24.68
CA ARG A 11 -8.45 14.13 25.03
C ARG A 11 -9.41 13.68 23.94
N VAL A 12 -9.07 13.91 22.68
CA VAL A 12 -9.87 13.46 21.52
C VAL A 12 -9.97 11.93 21.51
N PHE A 13 -8.85 11.23 21.70
CA PHE A 13 -8.86 9.76 21.79
C PHE A 13 -9.67 9.26 22.99
N GLY A 14 -9.57 9.91 24.15
CA GLY A 14 -10.37 9.58 25.32
C GLY A 14 -11.87 9.70 25.06
N THR A 15 -12.30 10.81 24.44
CA THR A 15 -13.69 11.02 24.05
C THR A 15 -14.19 9.96 23.04
N MET A 16 -13.36 9.65 22.04
CA MET A 16 -13.68 8.61 21.06
C MET A 16 -13.83 7.24 21.71
N LEU A 17 -12.94 6.89 22.63
CA LEU A 17 -13.01 5.62 23.37
C LEU A 17 -14.28 5.52 24.22
N SER A 18 -14.63 6.58 24.96
CA SER A 18 -15.87 6.62 25.75
C SER A 18 -17.09 6.46 24.83
N TRP A 19 -17.14 7.20 23.73
CA TRP A 19 -18.22 7.09 22.75
C TRP A 19 -18.34 5.67 22.18
N MET A 20 -17.24 5.03 21.82
CA MET A 20 -17.23 3.65 21.30
C MET A 20 -17.80 2.64 22.30
N GLN A 21 -17.63 2.91 23.61
CA GLN A 21 -18.15 2.06 24.69
C GLN A 21 -19.63 2.30 24.98
N GLU A 22 -20.05 3.55 24.93
CA GLU A 22 -21.39 3.98 25.39
C GLU A 22 -22.44 3.95 24.28
N LYS A 23 -22.01 3.83 22.99
CA LYS A 23 -22.94 3.81 21.87
C LYS A 23 -23.91 2.64 21.96
N THR A 24 -25.19 2.94 21.85
CA THR A 24 -26.29 1.95 21.86
C THR A 24 -26.78 1.60 20.46
N LYS A 25 -26.53 2.45 19.48
CA LYS A 25 -26.92 2.23 18.07
C LYS A 25 -25.80 1.50 17.33
N PRO A 26 -26.14 0.60 16.37
CA PRO A 26 -25.13 -0.02 15.51
C PRO A 26 -24.46 1.04 14.65
N VAL A 27 -23.14 1.13 14.74
CA VAL A 27 -22.31 2.05 13.96
C VAL A 27 -21.10 1.29 13.45
N PHE A 28 -20.82 1.41 12.16
CA PHE A 28 -19.61 0.90 11.56
C PHE A 28 -18.54 1.98 11.57
N VAL A 29 -17.39 1.70 12.20
CA VAL A 29 -16.30 2.65 12.36
C VAL A 29 -15.08 2.14 11.59
N VAL A 30 -14.55 2.96 10.68
CA VAL A 30 -13.30 2.72 9.99
C VAL A 30 -12.32 3.80 10.39
N ALA A 31 -11.13 3.40 10.83
CA ALA A 31 -10.04 4.31 11.17
C ALA A 31 -8.76 3.89 10.45
N THR A 32 -7.94 4.87 10.07
CA THR A 32 -6.62 4.63 9.48
C THR A 32 -5.55 5.33 10.30
N ALA A 33 -4.40 4.69 10.44
CA ALA A 33 -3.24 5.27 11.11
C ALA A 33 -1.97 4.91 10.35
N ASN A 34 -1.06 5.86 10.25
CA ASN A 34 0.27 5.67 9.65
C ASN A 34 1.37 5.46 10.72
N ASN A 35 1.06 5.67 11.97
CA ASN A 35 2.01 5.48 13.08
C ASN A 35 1.32 4.90 14.30
N ILE A 36 1.46 3.60 14.49
CA ILE A 36 0.84 2.85 15.59
C ILE A 36 1.45 3.24 16.94
N ALA A 37 2.74 3.57 16.98
CA ALA A 37 3.42 3.93 18.23
C ALA A 37 2.87 5.23 18.87
N ARG A 38 2.17 6.06 18.08
CA ARG A 38 1.50 7.28 18.59
C ARG A 38 0.07 7.07 19.06
N LEU A 39 -0.49 5.88 18.81
CA LEU A 39 -1.85 5.57 19.26
C LEU A 39 -1.82 5.17 20.73
N PRO A 40 -2.81 5.63 21.53
CA PRO A 40 -2.99 5.11 22.89
C PRO A 40 -3.14 3.58 22.87
N PRO A 41 -2.42 2.86 23.75
CA PRO A 41 -2.50 1.39 23.81
C PRO A 41 -3.94 0.88 24.01
N GLU A 42 -4.77 1.69 24.62
CA GLU A 42 -6.19 1.40 24.87
C GLU A 42 -6.98 1.21 23.56
N LEU A 43 -6.62 1.92 22.47
CA LEU A 43 -7.28 1.77 21.17
C LEU A 43 -6.97 0.41 20.53
N LEU A 44 -5.78 -0.13 20.79
CA LEU A 44 -5.31 -1.40 20.22
C LEU A 44 -5.75 -2.63 21.02
N ARG A 45 -6.41 -2.41 22.17
CA ARG A 45 -6.94 -3.52 22.98
C ARG A 45 -8.17 -4.14 22.32
N ARG A 46 -8.28 -5.47 22.43
CA ARG A 46 -9.45 -6.22 21.94
C ARG A 46 -10.75 -5.65 22.52
N GLY A 47 -11.80 -5.59 21.70
CA GLY A 47 -13.12 -5.04 22.07
C GLY A 47 -13.27 -3.54 21.84
N ARG A 48 -12.31 -2.90 21.15
CA ARG A 48 -12.41 -1.52 20.68
C ARG A 48 -12.63 -1.48 19.16
N PHE A 49 -11.68 -2.02 18.42
CA PHE A 49 -11.84 -2.39 17.03
C PHE A 49 -11.98 -3.90 16.95
N ASP A 50 -12.95 -4.36 16.18
CA ASP A 50 -13.22 -5.79 16.00
C ASP A 50 -12.08 -6.41 15.19
N GLU A 51 -11.58 -5.67 14.19
CA GLU A 51 -10.50 -6.10 13.31
C GLU A 51 -9.50 -4.99 13.06
N ILE A 52 -8.22 -5.36 13.03
CA ILE A 52 -7.11 -4.48 12.70
C ILE A 52 -6.39 -5.08 11.50
N PHE A 53 -6.29 -4.31 10.42
CA PHE A 53 -5.61 -4.71 9.19
C PHE A 53 -4.32 -3.91 9.01
N PHE A 54 -3.27 -4.61 8.63
CA PHE A 54 -2.02 -4.02 8.20
C PHE A 54 -1.99 -3.98 6.67
N LEU A 55 -1.83 -2.78 6.12
CA LEU A 55 -1.58 -2.58 4.70
C LEU A 55 -0.05 -2.49 4.50
N ASP A 56 0.52 -3.51 3.92
CA ASP A 56 1.94 -3.53 3.52
C ASP A 56 2.15 -2.80 2.19
N LEU A 57 3.38 -2.80 1.70
CA LEU A 57 3.68 -2.38 0.34
C LEU A 57 2.87 -3.23 -0.65
N PRO A 58 2.36 -2.62 -1.72
CA PRO A 58 1.52 -3.34 -2.66
C PRO A 58 2.30 -4.43 -3.41
N THR A 59 1.68 -5.59 -3.55
CA THR A 59 2.15 -6.72 -4.36
C THR A 59 2.21 -6.34 -5.85
N ALA A 60 2.82 -7.17 -6.68
CA ALA A 60 2.86 -6.95 -8.13
C ALA A 60 1.46 -6.84 -8.75
N VAL A 61 0.50 -7.65 -8.28
CA VAL A 61 -0.89 -7.63 -8.74
C VAL A 61 -1.55 -6.31 -8.33
N GLU A 62 -1.43 -5.91 -7.07
CA GLU A 62 -1.99 -4.66 -6.56
C GLU A 62 -1.37 -3.44 -7.25
N ARG A 63 -0.04 -3.43 -7.52
CA ARG A 63 0.59 -2.34 -8.29
C ARG A 63 0.03 -2.21 -9.69
N ARG A 64 -0.24 -3.33 -10.38
CA ARG A 64 -0.91 -3.34 -11.69
C ARG A 64 -2.27 -2.65 -11.61
N GLU A 65 -3.08 -3.00 -10.62
CA GLU A 65 -4.40 -2.40 -10.41
C GLU A 65 -4.31 -0.91 -10.07
N ILE A 66 -3.36 -0.52 -9.23
CA ILE A 66 -3.10 0.88 -8.90
C ILE A 66 -2.78 1.69 -10.15
N PHE A 67 -1.89 1.22 -11.03
CA PHE A 67 -1.63 1.88 -12.31
C PHE A 67 -2.89 2.01 -13.16
N GLN A 68 -3.68 0.92 -13.29
CA GLN A 68 -4.92 0.94 -14.07
C GLN A 68 -5.90 1.98 -13.54
N VAL A 69 -6.09 2.05 -12.22
CA VAL A 69 -6.97 3.02 -11.56
C VAL A 69 -6.51 4.44 -11.87
N HIS A 70 -5.22 4.75 -11.72
CA HIS A 70 -4.71 6.10 -11.92
C HIS A 70 -4.67 6.53 -13.40
N ILE A 71 -4.45 5.61 -14.33
CA ILE A 71 -4.54 5.86 -15.79
C ILE A 71 -6.00 6.12 -16.18
N LYS A 72 -6.95 5.28 -15.72
CA LYS A 72 -8.39 5.47 -15.96
C LYS A 72 -8.91 6.78 -15.35
N LYS A 73 -8.50 7.12 -14.13
CA LYS A 73 -8.87 8.39 -13.47
C LYS A 73 -8.50 9.60 -14.33
N ARG A 74 -7.47 9.49 -15.14
CA ARG A 74 -7.01 10.52 -16.08
C ARG A 74 -7.61 10.37 -17.49
N LYS A 75 -8.68 9.58 -17.62
CA LYS A 75 -9.42 9.34 -18.86
C LYS A 75 -8.55 8.78 -19.98
N ARG A 76 -7.60 7.91 -19.66
CA ARG A 76 -6.79 7.17 -20.63
C ARG A 76 -7.15 5.69 -20.60
N ASP A 77 -7.02 5.05 -21.78
CA ASP A 77 -7.25 3.61 -21.88
C ASP A 77 -6.03 2.85 -21.37
N PRO A 78 -6.18 2.01 -20.33
CA PRO A 78 -5.09 1.17 -19.84
C PRO A 78 -4.50 0.23 -20.89
N ALA A 79 -5.27 -0.20 -21.89
CA ALA A 79 -4.78 -1.11 -22.92
C ALA A 79 -3.58 -0.55 -23.73
N GLY A 80 -3.37 0.75 -23.71
CA GLY A 80 -2.24 1.41 -24.36
C GLY A 80 -0.92 1.37 -23.60
N TYR A 81 -0.86 0.68 -22.43
CA TYR A 81 0.33 0.68 -21.56
C TYR A 81 0.86 -0.72 -21.29
N GLU A 82 2.18 -0.86 -21.24
CA GLU A 82 2.88 -2.11 -20.96
C GLU A 82 3.01 -2.34 -19.45
N PHE A 83 1.96 -2.87 -18.84
CA PHE A 83 1.90 -3.01 -17.36
C PHE A 83 3.01 -3.90 -16.79
N ASP A 84 3.48 -4.92 -17.49
CA ASP A 84 4.55 -5.79 -17.00
C ASP A 84 5.83 -5.00 -16.74
N LYS A 85 6.17 -4.05 -17.63
CA LYS A 85 7.30 -3.14 -17.44
C LYS A 85 7.09 -2.20 -16.27
N LEU A 86 5.88 -1.60 -16.15
CA LEU A 86 5.54 -0.68 -15.06
C LEU A 86 5.58 -1.37 -13.70
N VAL A 87 5.03 -2.58 -13.61
CA VAL A 87 5.02 -3.39 -12.40
C VAL A 87 6.44 -3.78 -11.99
N ALA A 88 7.28 -4.22 -12.93
CA ALA A 88 8.66 -4.56 -12.65
C ALA A 88 9.47 -3.34 -12.14
N ALA A 89 9.27 -2.17 -12.76
CA ALA A 89 9.98 -0.94 -12.40
C ALA A 89 9.49 -0.30 -11.09
N SER A 90 8.33 -0.69 -10.58
CA SER A 90 7.71 -0.09 -9.38
C SER A 90 7.79 -0.98 -8.14
N GLU A 91 8.71 -1.92 -8.08
CA GLU A 91 8.92 -2.74 -6.89
C GLU A 91 9.27 -1.86 -5.67
N GLY A 92 8.54 -2.06 -4.58
CA GLY A 92 8.73 -1.29 -3.34
C GLY A 92 8.10 0.12 -3.33
N TYR A 93 7.36 0.49 -4.38
CA TYR A 93 6.62 1.74 -4.43
C TYR A 93 5.23 1.59 -3.78
N VAL A 94 4.77 2.64 -3.10
CA VAL A 94 3.40 2.74 -2.58
C VAL A 94 2.45 3.36 -3.60
N GLY A 95 1.15 3.22 -3.38
CA GLY A 95 0.13 3.72 -4.31
C GLY A 95 0.24 5.22 -4.61
N ALA A 96 0.57 6.03 -3.60
CA ALA A 96 0.76 7.48 -3.80
C ALA A 96 1.96 7.81 -4.70
N GLU A 97 3.03 7.04 -4.62
CA GLU A 97 4.20 7.22 -5.48
C GLU A 97 3.92 6.79 -6.92
N ILE A 98 3.15 5.71 -7.09
CA ILE A 98 2.67 5.28 -8.41
C ILE A 98 1.75 6.35 -9.02
N GLU A 99 0.82 6.93 -8.24
CA GLU A 99 0.02 8.07 -8.69
C GLU A 99 0.88 9.23 -9.13
N GLN A 100 1.88 9.60 -8.33
CA GLN A 100 2.80 10.69 -8.63
C GLN A 100 3.59 10.42 -9.92
N ALA A 101 4.04 9.18 -10.15
CA ALA A 101 4.73 8.81 -11.37
C ALA A 101 3.84 8.98 -12.62
N VAL A 102 2.56 8.63 -12.52
CA VAL A 102 1.60 8.85 -13.62
C VAL A 102 1.37 10.34 -13.87
N ILE A 103 1.30 11.16 -12.81
CA ILE A 103 1.17 12.62 -12.95
C ILE A 103 2.42 13.20 -13.62
N GLU A 104 3.60 12.81 -13.17
CA GLU A 104 4.87 13.28 -13.72
C GLU A 104 5.02 12.89 -15.21
N ALA A 105 4.59 11.69 -15.59
CA ALA A 105 4.56 11.26 -16.97
C ALA A 105 3.70 12.17 -17.85
N MET A 106 2.57 12.65 -17.34
CA MET A 106 1.74 13.63 -18.04
C MET A 106 2.48 14.96 -18.25
N TYR A 107 3.22 15.43 -17.24
CA TYR A 107 4.05 16.64 -17.36
C TYR A 107 5.20 16.46 -18.35
N ILE A 108 5.85 15.29 -18.38
CA ILE A 108 6.89 14.96 -19.35
C ILE A 108 6.32 15.06 -20.78
N ALA A 109 5.16 14.44 -21.02
CA ALA A 109 4.51 14.45 -22.32
C ALA A 109 4.00 15.85 -22.73
N PHE A 110 3.47 16.60 -21.78
CA PHE A 110 2.99 17.98 -22.02
C PHE A 110 4.15 18.91 -22.43
N ASN A 111 5.30 18.78 -21.79
CA ASN A 111 6.48 19.61 -22.02
C ASN A 111 7.43 19.06 -23.09
N ASP A 112 7.04 18.05 -23.85
CA ASP A 112 7.86 17.50 -24.92
C ASP A 112 8.18 18.56 -25.98
N GLN A 113 9.45 18.87 -26.17
CA GLN A 113 9.89 19.95 -27.09
C GLN A 113 9.60 19.64 -28.57
N LYS A 114 9.57 18.34 -28.94
CA LYS A 114 9.32 17.91 -30.31
C LYS A 114 7.83 17.80 -30.64
N LYS A 115 7.02 17.42 -29.63
CA LYS A 115 5.60 17.18 -29.78
C LYS A 115 4.83 17.60 -28.54
N PRO A 116 4.71 18.92 -28.28
CA PRO A 116 4.06 19.43 -27.08
C PRO A 116 2.61 18.95 -26.96
N GLY A 117 2.21 18.56 -25.75
CA GLY A 117 0.84 18.12 -25.47
C GLY A 117 0.48 16.72 -26.02
N ARG A 118 1.48 15.92 -26.41
CA ARG A 118 1.23 14.51 -26.76
C ARG A 118 0.69 13.70 -25.57
N GLU A 119 0.07 12.58 -25.87
CA GLU A 119 -0.26 11.61 -24.83
C GLU A 119 1.01 11.03 -24.18
N PHE A 120 0.93 10.78 -22.87
CA PHE A 120 2.03 10.11 -22.17
C PHE A 120 2.04 8.61 -22.47
N THR A 121 3.21 8.03 -22.41
CA THR A 121 3.48 6.63 -22.77
C THR A 121 4.00 5.84 -21.59
N THR A 122 4.17 4.53 -21.76
CA THR A 122 4.84 3.67 -20.77
C THR A 122 6.23 4.19 -20.43
N GLU A 123 7.00 4.66 -21.43
CA GLU A 123 8.35 5.18 -21.24
C GLU A 123 8.39 6.45 -20.39
N ASP A 124 7.37 7.32 -20.53
CA ASP A 124 7.27 8.51 -19.68
C ASP A 124 7.03 8.14 -18.22
N VAL A 125 6.19 7.12 -17.97
CA VAL A 125 5.95 6.61 -16.60
C VAL A 125 7.21 5.95 -16.03
N LEU A 126 7.92 5.15 -16.83
CA LEU A 126 9.20 4.56 -16.43
C LEU A 126 10.24 5.64 -16.09
N ALA A 127 10.34 6.69 -16.92
CA ALA A 127 11.23 7.81 -16.66
C ALA A 127 10.88 8.56 -15.37
N ALA A 128 9.58 8.69 -15.07
CA ALA A 128 9.12 9.28 -13.82
C ALA A 128 9.46 8.40 -12.61
N LEU A 129 9.22 7.09 -12.70
CA LEU A 129 9.56 6.14 -11.64
C LEU A 129 11.06 6.20 -11.29
N HIS A 130 11.93 6.21 -12.29
CA HIS A 130 13.38 6.25 -12.05
C HIS A 130 13.87 7.52 -11.33
N LYS A 131 13.11 8.61 -11.34
CA LYS A 131 13.43 9.85 -10.62
C LYS A 131 12.99 9.83 -9.15
N LEU A 132 12.03 8.98 -8.80
CA LEU A 132 11.50 8.87 -7.46
C LEU A 132 12.34 7.91 -6.60
N VAL A 133 12.48 8.21 -5.33
CA VAL A 133 13.05 7.29 -4.34
C VAL A 133 11.92 6.58 -3.65
N PRO A 134 11.76 5.24 -3.82
CA PRO A 134 10.63 4.52 -3.25
C PRO A 134 10.66 4.51 -1.71
N MET A 135 9.49 4.55 -1.11
CA MET A 135 9.29 4.58 0.35
C MET A 135 9.95 3.39 1.05
N CYS A 136 10.02 2.24 0.40
CA CYS A 136 10.69 1.06 0.94
C CYS A 136 12.19 1.30 1.23
N ARG A 137 12.82 2.28 0.57
CA ARG A 137 14.20 2.68 0.84
C ARG A 137 14.28 3.79 1.88
N SER A 138 13.42 4.81 1.77
CA SER A 138 13.44 5.99 2.64
C SER A 138 12.89 5.71 4.05
N GLN A 139 12.00 4.72 4.21
CA GLN A 139 11.37 4.37 5.49
C GLN A 139 11.51 2.89 5.86
N ARG A 140 12.62 2.29 5.51
CA ARG A 140 12.87 0.86 5.68
C ARG A 140 12.66 0.38 7.12
N GLU A 141 13.18 1.09 8.09
CA GLU A 141 13.08 0.72 9.51
C GLU A 141 11.62 0.77 10.00
N THR A 142 10.88 1.80 9.60
CA THR A 142 9.46 1.94 9.95
C THR A 142 8.62 0.78 9.40
N ILE A 143 8.84 0.43 8.13
CA ILE A 143 8.12 -0.67 7.47
C ILE A 143 8.47 -2.01 8.15
N GLN A 144 9.75 -2.22 8.46
CA GLN A 144 10.21 -3.42 9.13
C GLN A 144 9.57 -3.57 10.52
N GLY A 145 9.54 -2.50 11.33
CA GLY A 145 8.89 -2.51 12.63
C GLY A 145 7.39 -2.82 12.57
N LEU A 146 6.70 -2.33 11.54
CA LEU A 146 5.29 -2.66 11.31
C LEU A 146 5.08 -4.12 10.91
N ARG A 147 5.98 -4.70 10.11
CA ARG A 147 5.93 -6.13 9.76
C ARG A 147 6.19 -7.04 10.95
N GLU A 148 7.11 -6.65 11.83
CA GLU A 148 7.36 -7.36 13.09
C GLU A 148 6.11 -7.32 13.98
N TRP A 149 5.47 -6.16 14.09
CA TRP A 149 4.21 -6.01 14.82
C TRP A 149 3.09 -6.90 14.27
N LEU A 150 2.99 -7.03 12.93
CA LEU A 150 2.07 -7.97 12.27
C LEU A 150 2.41 -9.43 12.61
N ALA A 151 3.70 -9.79 12.57
CA ALA A 151 4.17 -11.15 12.88
C ALA A 151 3.87 -11.59 14.32
N GLU A 152 3.74 -10.63 15.25
CA GLU A 152 3.29 -10.88 16.63
C GLU A 152 1.78 -11.23 16.75
N GLY A 153 1.06 -11.28 15.62
CA GLY A 153 -0.37 -11.62 15.58
C GLY A 153 -1.30 -10.51 16.07
N ARG A 154 -0.85 -9.27 16.05
CA ARG A 154 -1.62 -8.11 16.52
C ARG A 154 -2.54 -7.50 15.46
N ALA A 155 -2.36 -7.88 14.20
CA ALA A 155 -3.18 -7.46 13.07
C ALA A 155 -3.27 -8.58 12.04
N GLN A 156 -4.17 -8.42 11.08
CA GLN A 156 -4.28 -9.28 9.90
C GLN A 156 -3.65 -8.55 8.68
N SER A 157 -3.10 -9.31 7.74
CA SER A 157 -2.68 -8.73 6.45
C SER A 157 -3.90 -8.34 5.64
N ALA A 158 -3.88 -7.12 5.08
CA ALA A 158 -4.93 -6.67 4.16
C ALA A 158 -4.67 -7.11 2.71
N SER A 159 -3.46 -7.57 2.38
CA SER A 159 -3.12 -8.06 1.04
C SER A 159 -3.77 -9.41 0.76
N PHE A 160 -4.26 -9.59 -0.47
CA PHE A 160 -4.91 -10.83 -0.89
C PHE A 160 -3.97 -12.03 -0.82
N PRO A 161 -4.43 -13.19 -0.28
CA PRO A 161 -3.58 -14.37 -0.11
C PRO A 161 -3.14 -15.07 -1.41
N GLU A 162 -3.70 -14.69 -2.57
CA GLU A 162 -3.42 -15.34 -3.85
C GLU A 162 -1.94 -15.31 -4.29
N ALA A 163 -1.17 -14.32 -3.85
CA ALA A 163 0.26 -14.27 -4.13
C ALA A 163 1.08 -15.30 -3.33
N LYS A 164 0.62 -15.71 -2.13
CA LYS A 164 1.29 -16.74 -1.33
C LYS A 164 0.99 -18.14 -1.82
N GLN A 165 -0.22 -18.40 -2.33
CA GLN A 165 -0.59 -19.71 -2.87
C GLN A 165 0.16 -20.06 -4.16
N ALA A 166 0.52 -19.07 -4.97
CA ALA A 166 1.32 -19.32 -6.18
C ALA A 166 2.77 -19.72 -5.83
N GLU A 167 3.37 -19.16 -4.79
CA GLU A 167 4.72 -19.56 -4.34
C GLU A 167 4.72 -20.92 -3.65
N GLU A 168 3.71 -21.26 -2.86
CA GLU A 168 3.62 -22.56 -2.17
C GLU A 168 3.27 -23.70 -3.13
N SER A 169 2.56 -23.46 -4.23
CA SER A 169 2.23 -24.48 -5.22
C SER A 169 3.42 -24.91 -6.09
N PHE A 170 4.50 -24.12 -6.15
CA PHE A 170 5.73 -24.50 -6.87
C PHE A 170 6.69 -25.37 -6.05
N VAL A 171 6.47 -25.54 -4.75
CA VAL A 171 7.40 -26.25 -3.84
C VAL A 171 7.01 -27.73 -3.64
N GLN A 172 5.82 -28.18 -4.07
CA GLN A 172 5.38 -29.55 -3.87
C GLN A 172 5.22 -30.32 -5.19
N VAL A 173 6.34 -30.67 -5.83
CA VAL A 173 6.40 -31.82 -6.73
C VAL A 173 7.19 -32.93 -6.02
N PRO A 174 6.57 -33.97 -5.50
CA PRO A 174 7.31 -35.10 -4.98
C PRO A 174 8.00 -35.82 -6.16
N LEU A 175 9.32 -35.95 -6.11
CA LEU A 175 10.06 -36.87 -6.96
C LEU A 175 9.67 -38.27 -6.55
N GLU A 176 8.87 -38.92 -7.36
CA GLU A 176 8.65 -40.37 -7.22
C GLU A 176 9.99 -41.09 -7.42
N PRO A 177 10.36 -42.01 -6.52
CA PRO A 177 11.53 -42.88 -6.74
C PRO A 177 11.21 -43.85 -7.86
N GLN A 178 11.97 -43.77 -8.95
CA GLN A 178 11.95 -44.82 -9.97
C GLN A 178 12.47 -46.12 -9.35
N HIS A 179 11.58 -47.07 -9.11
CA HIS A 179 11.96 -48.45 -8.85
C HIS A 179 12.40 -49.07 -10.16
N GLY A 180 13.71 -49.28 -10.29
CA GLY A 180 14.28 -50.18 -11.26
C GLY A 180 13.95 -51.62 -10.87
N GLY A 181 13.43 -52.36 -11.79
CA GLY A 181 13.38 -53.83 -11.84
C GLY A 181 14.19 -54.34 -13.02
#